data_4818f3773e5b0efe7b52a252d01e6dca
#
_entry.id   4818f3773e5b0efe7b52a252d01e6dca
#
_cell.length_a   1.000
_cell.length_b   1.000
_cell.length_c   1.000
_cell.angle_alpha   90.00
_cell.angle_beta   90.00
_cell.angle_gamma   90.00
#
_symmetry.space_group_name_H-M   'P 1'
#
loop_
_entity.id
_entity.type
_entity.pdbx_description
1 polymer ?
#
loop_
_entity_poly.entity_id
_entity_poly.type
_entity_poly.pdbx_seq_one_letter_code
_entity_poly.pdbx_strand_id
1 'polypeptide(L)'
;MMRRICFAVLLALIAFSPRAFAYSVLSHEEVVDMAWKEQIIPLLQQRYPTITADELRQAHAYAYGGSVIQDIGYYPFGSHYFSDLLHYVRPNEFVEALIRDSKTPDEYAFALGALAHFCGDTEGHPLINELTSAEYPPLRARYGKSVTYAEDPTAHLRTEFGFDVVEVAQGNYSQQDYHDFIGFQVSKELLERAFFETYGRQMGDIIKHEDLAINTYRMAVSNLIPKFTSIAFVSYQNQVQKAQPGVEKSRFLYRLNKTEYRTEFGMQHLHVGMGGRIVAVLLHVVPKIGPFKSMKLKLPDAEEQILCLRSINSAEDKYKFYLGQIHAEPIPVPPPSAQDVTAAKDAAAKLQKDSKQIAKDAAKAKDTEDKARKEEAAAKVDETAGKAQGQAERTEAKAAAATPEEAQRAADAARAAAPPTVPGLPELDMDTGKPVGWGEYPLADETYAELLDELVKHGKAPKAGLQNSAVSTKEIDPALARDIEAFFRHPKPATGAPANKKQAQKQASRAAQVQANLVELRAMEQGAEKKMVAEVR
;
A
#
# COMPACT_ATOMS: atom_id res chain seq x y z
N MET A 1 -30.19 19.19 8.96
CA MET A 1 -29.00 18.47 9.40
C MET A 1 -28.85 17.14 8.65
N MET A 2 -29.84 16.27 8.67
CA MET A 2 -29.86 14.96 7.98
C MET A 2 -29.58 15.04 6.45
N ARG A 3 -30.16 16.02 5.72
CA ARG A 3 -29.86 16.27 4.30
C ARG A 3 -28.39 16.62 4.02
N ARG A 4 -27.72 17.37 4.91
CA ARG A 4 -26.29 17.71 4.76
C ARG A 4 -25.40 16.53 5.10
N ILE A 5 -25.80 15.68 6.04
CA ILE A 5 -25.07 14.44 6.39
C ILE A 5 -25.23 13.42 5.24
N CYS A 6 -26.45 13.24 4.71
CA CYS A 6 -26.67 12.39 3.52
C CYS A 6 -25.91 12.90 2.29
N PHE A 7 -25.82 14.22 2.10
CA PHE A 7 -25.09 14.81 0.98
C PHE A 7 -23.55 14.69 1.16
N ALA A 8 -23.05 14.84 2.38
CA ALA A 8 -21.63 14.63 2.70
C ALA A 8 -21.23 13.14 2.61
N VAL A 9 -22.11 12.23 3.06
CA VAL A 9 -21.92 10.78 2.86
C VAL A 9 -22.04 10.41 1.40
N LEU A 10 -22.96 11.01 0.64
CA LEU A 10 -23.08 10.79 -0.80
C LEU A 10 -21.86 11.34 -1.56
N LEU A 11 -21.35 12.52 -1.19
CA LEU A 11 -20.12 13.09 -1.75
C LEU A 11 -18.88 12.26 -1.36
N ALA A 12 -18.79 11.77 -0.14
CA ALA A 12 -17.73 10.86 0.28
C ALA A 12 -17.81 9.53 -0.50
N LEU A 13 -19.02 8.98 -0.69
CA LEU A 13 -19.23 7.75 -1.46
C LEU A 13 -19.02 7.94 -2.99
N ILE A 14 -19.21 9.16 -3.52
CA ILE A 14 -18.90 9.49 -4.92
C ILE A 14 -17.40 9.72 -5.12
N ALA A 15 -16.71 10.28 -4.12
CA ALA A 15 -15.25 10.43 -4.13
C ALA A 15 -14.54 9.08 -3.98
N PHE A 16 -15.16 8.12 -3.30
CA PHE A 16 -14.75 6.72 -3.28
C PHE A 16 -15.40 5.99 -4.47
N SER A 17 -14.92 6.22 -5.69
CA SER A 17 -15.06 5.21 -6.73
C SER A 17 -14.14 4.06 -6.31
N PRO A 18 -14.67 2.91 -5.90
CA PRO A 18 -13.85 1.76 -5.58
C PRO A 18 -13.26 1.24 -6.90
N ARG A 19 -12.06 1.67 -7.19
CA ARG A 19 -11.22 1.16 -8.26
C ARG A 19 -9.95 0.70 -7.60
N ALA A 20 -9.74 -0.58 -7.62
CA ALA A 20 -8.60 -1.32 -7.15
C ALA A 20 -8.31 -1.25 -5.62
N PHE A 21 -8.52 -2.35 -4.99
CA PHE A 21 -7.77 -2.81 -3.84
C PHE A 21 -7.26 -4.18 -4.25
N ALA A 22 -5.98 -4.29 -4.50
CA ALA A 22 -5.28 -5.55 -4.61
C ALA A 22 -5.30 -6.19 -3.23
N TYR A 23 -5.15 -7.51 -3.18
CA TYR A 23 -5.11 -8.32 -1.96
C TYR A 23 -5.38 -7.46 -0.72
N SER A 24 -6.55 -7.50 -0.13
CA SER A 24 -7.09 -6.40 0.69
C SER A 24 -6.14 -5.89 1.78
N VAL A 25 -6.25 -4.65 2.16
CA VAL A 25 -5.40 -3.94 3.14
C VAL A 25 -5.07 -4.80 4.37
N LEU A 26 -6.05 -5.52 4.91
CA LEU A 26 -5.88 -6.31 6.14
C LEU A 26 -5.02 -7.55 5.93
N SER A 27 -5.08 -8.15 4.76
CA SER A 27 -4.22 -9.28 4.42
C SER A 27 -2.74 -8.88 4.29
N HIS A 28 -2.47 -7.69 3.74
CA HIS A 28 -1.09 -7.17 3.69
C HIS A 28 -0.50 -6.89 5.07
N GLU A 29 -1.32 -6.39 5.99
CA GLU A 29 -0.90 -6.15 7.35
C GLU A 29 -0.68 -7.44 8.11
N GLU A 30 -1.53 -8.44 7.89
CA GLU A 30 -1.38 -9.76 8.47
C GLU A 30 -0.03 -10.38 8.08
N VAL A 31 0.41 -10.26 6.83
CA VAL A 31 1.73 -10.72 6.38
C VAL A 31 2.86 -10.02 7.14
N VAL A 32 2.75 -8.72 7.40
CA VAL A 32 3.72 -7.99 8.23
C VAL A 32 3.71 -8.51 9.66
N ASP A 33 2.55 -8.64 10.29
CA ASP A 33 2.39 -9.06 11.68
C ASP A 33 2.95 -10.47 11.92
N MET A 34 2.70 -11.39 10.98
CA MET A 34 3.19 -12.76 11.05
C MET A 34 4.72 -12.85 11.01
N ALA A 35 5.38 -11.90 10.36
CA ALA A 35 6.85 -11.82 10.29
C ALA A 35 7.46 -10.84 11.30
N TRP A 36 6.65 -9.99 11.95
CA TRP A 36 7.13 -8.86 12.75
C TRP A 36 8.13 -9.30 13.83
N LYS A 37 7.72 -10.19 14.69
CA LYS A 37 8.51 -10.59 15.87
C LYS A 37 9.72 -11.45 15.53
N GLU A 38 9.54 -12.40 14.62
CA GLU A 38 10.55 -13.41 14.35
C GLU A 38 11.56 -13.03 13.28
N GLN A 39 11.21 -12.07 12.41
CA GLN A 39 12.03 -11.68 11.26
C GLN A 39 12.33 -10.18 11.24
N ILE A 40 11.30 -9.30 11.31
CA ILE A 40 11.47 -7.87 11.11
C ILE A 40 12.19 -7.22 12.29
N ILE A 41 11.76 -7.50 13.54
CA ILE A 41 12.48 -7.00 14.73
C ILE A 41 13.97 -7.40 14.72
N PRO A 42 14.35 -8.67 14.50
CA PRO A 42 15.75 -9.05 14.38
C PRO A 42 16.53 -8.28 13.31
N LEU A 43 15.95 -8.05 12.12
CA LEU A 43 16.60 -7.25 11.07
C LEU A 43 16.79 -5.80 11.48
N LEU A 44 15.76 -5.18 12.11
CA LEU A 44 15.85 -3.84 12.66
C LEU A 44 16.93 -3.74 13.75
N GLN A 45 16.99 -4.70 14.67
CA GLN A 45 17.99 -4.74 15.72
C GLN A 45 19.40 -5.05 15.20
N GLN A 46 19.55 -5.86 14.17
CA GLN A 46 20.82 -6.10 13.50
C GLN A 46 21.37 -4.81 12.90
N ARG A 47 20.55 -4.08 12.14
CA ARG A 47 20.97 -2.84 11.50
C ARG A 47 21.09 -1.68 12.48
N TYR A 48 20.22 -1.61 13.48
CA TYR A 48 20.14 -0.54 14.48
C TYR A 48 20.23 -1.13 15.90
N PRO A 49 21.44 -1.52 16.38
CA PRO A 49 21.59 -2.22 17.65
C PRO A 49 21.10 -1.45 18.88
N THR A 50 20.95 -0.13 18.77
CA THR A 50 20.49 0.73 19.86
C THR A 50 19.01 1.09 19.78
N ILE A 51 18.26 0.46 18.84
CA ILE A 51 16.83 0.71 18.68
C ILE A 51 16.06 0.36 19.94
N THR A 52 15.24 1.27 20.40
CA THR A 52 14.40 1.10 21.60
C THR A 52 13.06 0.47 21.27
N ALA A 53 12.34 0.01 22.30
CA ALA A 53 10.98 -0.53 22.12
C ALA A 53 10.00 0.51 21.54
N ASP A 54 10.13 1.79 21.90
CA ASP A 54 9.29 2.86 21.34
C ASP A 54 9.60 3.12 19.86
N GLU A 55 10.88 3.04 19.46
CA GLU A 55 11.28 3.15 18.04
C GLU A 55 10.85 1.94 17.23
N LEU A 56 10.92 0.72 17.79
CA LEU A 56 10.36 -0.47 17.16
C LEU A 56 8.85 -0.34 16.94
N ARG A 57 8.14 0.23 17.92
CA ARG A 57 6.70 0.49 17.81
C ARG A 57 6.38 1.51 16.71
N GLN A 58 7.18 2.57 16.58
CA GLN A 58 7.06 3.53 15.49
C GLN A 58 7.39 2.88 14.14
N ALA A 59 8.48 2.13 14.06
CA ALA A 59 8.87 1.39 12.87
C ALA A 59 7.77 0.43 12.39
N HIS A 60 7.01 -0.19 13.31
CA HIS A 60 5.87 -1.04 12.96
C HIS A 60 4.77 -0.27 12.19
N ALA A 61 4.47 0.97 12.60
CA ALA A 61 3.54 1.82 11.86
C ALA A 61 4.03 2.16 10.45
N TYR A 62 5.34 2.28 10.25
CA TYR A 62 5.94 2.44 8.93
C TYR A 62 5.91 1.16 8.11
N ALA A 63 6.12 -0.01 8.73
CA ALA A 63 5.96 -1.28 8.05
C ALA A 63 4.54 -1.47 7.51
N TYR A 64 3.51 -1.14 8.29
CA TYR A 64 2.12 -1.11 7.81
C TYR A 64 1.92 -0.11 6.67
N GLY A 65 2.47 1.10 6.79
CA GLY A 65 2.38 2.08 5.70
C GLY A 65 3.03 1.60 4.41
N GLY A 66 4.15 0.89 4.53
CA GLY A 66 4.84 0.27 3.41
C GLY A 66 4.05 -0.88 2.78
N SER A 67 3.38 -1.70 3.61
CA SER A 67 2.67 -2.89 3.11
C SER A 67 1.46 -2.61 2.22
N VAL A 68 1.05 -1.35 2.06
CA VAL A 68 -0.06 -0.95 1.18
C VAL A 68 0.32 0.26 0.31
N ILE A 69 1.60 0.68 0.30
CA ILE A 69 2.01 1.91 -0.40
C ILE A 69 1.87 1.83 -1.92
N GLN A 70 2.04 0.64 -2.49
CA GLN A 70 1.88 0.43 -3.92
C GLN A 70 0.45 0.79 -4.38
N ASP A 71 -0.52 0.70 -3.49
CA ASP A 71 -1.94 0.99 -3.75
C ASP A 71 -2.34 2.46 -3.56
N ILE A 72 -1.42 3.35 -3.15
CA ILE A 72 -1.76 4.75 -2.84
C ILE A 72 -2.47 5.46 -4.01
N GLY A 73 -2.19 5.05 -5.25
CA GLY A 73 -2.81 5.63 -6.45
C GLY A 73 -4.32 5.42 -6.54
N TYR A 74 -4.84 4.41 -5.87
CA TYR A 74 -6.27 4.08 -5.86
C TYR A 74 -7.07 4.88 -4.83
N TYR A 75 -6.39 5.57 -3.91
CA TYR A 75 -7.01 6.42 -2.90
C TYR A 75 -7.27 7.83 -3.44
N PRO A 76 -8.16 8.62 -2.78
CA PRO A 76 -8.45 9.98 -3.21
C PRO A 76 -7.17 10.83 -3.33
N PHE A 77 -7.07 11.59 -4.41
CA PHE A 77 -5.92 12.41 -4.80
C PHE A 77 -4.67 11.64 -5.21
N GLY A 78 -4.70 10.30 -5.18
CA GLY A 78 -3.68 9.45 -5.78
C GLY A 78 -3.74 9.48 -7.32
N SER A 79 -2.86 8.71 -7.94
CA SER A 79 -2.82 8.51 -9.39
C SER A 79 -2.79 7.01 -9.69
N HIS A 80 -3.77 6.52 -10.44
CA HIS A 80 -3.78 5.12 -10.89
C HIS A 80 -2.49 4.75 -11.60
N TYR A 81 -2.01 5.62 -12.46
CA TYR A 81 -0.76 5.41 -13.18
C TYR A 81 0.45 5.22 -12.23
N PHE A 82 0.45 5.88 -11.06
CA PHE A 82 1.48 5.65 -10.05
C PHE A 82 1.42 4.20 -9.53
N SER A 83 0.25 3.72 -9.12
CA SER A 83 0.11 2.33 -8.66
C SER A 83 0.36 1.33 -9.80
N ASP A 84 -0.10 1.62 -11.01
CA ASP A 84 0.15 0.77 -12.17
C ASP A 84 1.66 0.61 -12.44
N LEU A 85 2.46 1.68 -12.29
CA LEU A 85 3.92 1.59 -12.37
C LEU A 85 4.47 0.62 -11.33
N LEU A 86 4.05 0.75 -10.08
CA LEU A 86 4.55 -0.06 -8.96
C LEU A 86 4.12 -1.52 -9.01
N HIS A 87 3.06 -1.85 -9.77
CA HIS A 87 2.56 -3.22 -9.93
C HIS A 87 3.08 -3.92 -11.18
N TYR A 88 3.31 -3.17 -12.27
CA TYR A 88 3.55 -3.76 -13.59
C TYR A 88 4.91 -3.45 -14.18
N VAL A 89 5.59 -2.39 -13.72
CA VAL A 89 6.86 -1.94 -14.30
C VAL A 89 7.94 -1.97 -13.25
N ARG A 90 8.86 -2.92 -13.33
CA ARG A 90 10.00 -3.05 -12.39
C ARG A 90 9.59 -3.02 -10.91
N PRO A 91 8.53 -3.75 -10.50
CA PRO A 91 8.09 -3.74 -9.11
C PRO A 91 9.15 -4.25 -8.13
N ASN A 92 9.97 -5.20 -8.56
CA ASN A 92 11.11 -5.73 -7.83
C ASN A 92 12.17 -4.65 -7.58
N GLU A 93 12.62 -3.92 -8.60
CA GLU A 93 13.62 -2.86 -8.45
C GLU A 93 13.14 -1.73 -7.56
N PHE A 94 11.84 -1.41 -7.62
CA PHE A 94 11.27 -0.40 -6.73
C PHE A 94 11.37 -0.83 -5.25
N VAL A 95 11.03 -2.07 -4.93
CA VAL A 95 11.15 -2.61 -3.56
C VAL A 95 12.62 -2.70 -3.15
N GLU A 96 13.50 -3.16 -4.04
CA GLU A 96 14.94 -3.22 -3.80
C GLU A 96 15.53 -1.83 -3.55
N ALA A 97 15.11 -0.82 -4.30
CA ALA A 97 15.53 0.57 -4.10
C ALA A 97 15.09 1.10 -2.73
N LEU A 98 13.85 0.83 -2.32
CA LEU A 98 13.38 1.20 -0.98
C LEU A 98 14.26 0.60 0.11
N ILE A 99 14.59 -0.70 0.03
CA ILE A 99 15.40 -1.38 1.03
C ILE A 99 16.83 -0.82 1.03
N ARG A 100 17.45 -0.70 -0.15
CA ARG A 100 18.82 -0.22 -0.32
C ARG A 100 18.99 1.21 0.18
N ASP A 101 18.04 2.09 -0.12
CA ASP A 101 18.14 3.52 0.15
C ASP A 101 17.68 3.92 1.55
N SER A 102 17.19 2.96 2.34
CA SER A 102 16.73 3.19 3.70
C SER A 102 17.88 3.57 4.65
N LYS A 103 17.73 4.67 5.41
CA LYS A 103 18.74 5.26 6.28
C LYS A 103 18.36 5.26 7.76
N THR A 104 17.07 5.15 8.05
CA THR A 104 16.54 5.18 9.43
C THR A 104 15.74 3.90 9.71
N PRO A 105 15.49 3.56 10.99
CA PRO A 105 14.65 2.44 11.34
C PRO A 105 13.25 2.49 10.69
N ASP A 106 12.68 3.69 10.62
CA ASP A 106 11.36 3.94 10.03
C ASP A 106 11.36 3.70 8.51
N GLU A 107 12.36 4.25 7.82
CA GLU A 107 12.55 4.01 6.38
C GLU A 107 12.77 2.52 6.08
N TYR A 108 13.59 1.85 6.90
CA TYR A 108 13.88 0.43 6.69
C TYR A 108 12.64 -0.44 6.94
N ALA A 109 11.90 -0.18 8.01
CA ALA A 109 10.64 -0.87 8.27
C ALA A 109 9.59 -0.63 7.17
N PHE A 110 9.48 0.61 6.65
CA PHE A 110 8.63 0.94 5.53
C PHE A 110 9.00 0.14 4.26
N ALA A 111 10.29 0.03 3.97
CA ALA A 111 10.78 -0.75 2.83
C ALA A 111 10.50 -2.25 2.99
N LEU A 112 10.68 -2.80 4.20
CA LEU A 112 10.30 -4.18 4.50
C LEU A 112 8.78 -4.41 4.37
N GLY A 113 7.96 -3.42 4.72
CA GLY A 113 6.52 -3.43 4.46
C GLY A 113 6.21 -3.50 2.96
N ALA A 114 6.89 -2.71 2.12
CA ALA A 114 6.71 -2.78 0.67
C ALA A 114 7.11 -4.14 0.08
N LEU A 115 8.10 -4.81 0.67
CA LEU A 115 8.43 -6.20 0.33
C LEU A 115 7.30 -7.17 0.71
N ALA A 116 6.63 -6.94 1.86
CA ALA A 116 5.46 -7.73 2.24
C ALA A 116 4.32 -7.60 1.23
N HIS A 117 4.07 -6.38 0.73
CA HIS A 117 3.10 -6.15 -0.34
C HIS A 117 3.46 -6.93 -1.62
N PHE A 118 4.70 -6.79 -2.10
CA PHE A 118 5.18 -7.54 -3.27
C PHE A 118 4.98 -9.06 -3.13
N CYS A 119 5.28 -9.62 -1.96
CA CYS A 119 5.08 -11.04 -1.69
C CYS A 119 3.58 -11.39 -1.60
N GLY A 120 2.79 -10.52 -0.97
CA GLY A 120 1.34 -10.66 -0.84
C GLY A 120 0.66 -10.74 -2.19
N ASP A 121 0.90 -9.77 -3.05
CA ASP A 121 0.25 -9.70 -4.35
C ASP A 121 0.68 -10.80 -5.30
N THR A 122 1.99 -11.02 -5.44
CA THR A 122 2.49 -12.05 -6.36
C THR A 122 2.05 -13.47 -6.01
N GLU A 123 1.65 -13.74 -4.76
CA GLU A 123 1.07 -15.03 -4.32
C GLU A 123 -0.46 -14.97 -4.21
N GLY A 124 -1.01 -13.81 -3.84
CA GLY A 124 -2.43 -13.61 -3.58
C GLY A 124 -3.27 -13.47 -4.85
N HIS A 125 -2.90 -12.57 -5.74
CA HIS A 125 -3.68 -12.27 -6.94
C HIS A 125 -3.92 -13.47 -7.87
N PRO A 126 -2.94 -14.36 -8.14
CA PRO A 126 -3.22 -15.57 -8.92
C PRO A 126 -4.40 -16.36 -8.37
N LEU A 127 -4.49 -16.46 -7.04
CA LEU A 127 -5.59 -17.15 -6.39
C LEU A 127 -6.90 -16.35 -6.46
N ILE A 128 -6.86 -15.05 -6.19
CA ILE A 128 -8.03 -14.16 -6.34
C ILE A 128 -8.59 -14.23 -7.76
N ASN A 129 -7.73 -14.29 -8.77
CA ASN A 129 -8.13 -14.46 -10.16
C ASN A 129 -8.89 -15.78 -10.39
N GLU A 130 -8.44 -16.89 -9.79
CA GLU A 130 -9.11 -18.19 -9.85
C GLU A 130 -10.45 -18.17 -9.10
N LEU A 131 -10.49 -17.60 -7.92
CA LEU A 131 -11.69 -17.47 -7.10
C LEU A 131 -12.72 -16.56 -7.76
N THR A 132 -12.30 -15.43 -8.34
CA THR A 132 -13.17 -14.57 -9.12
C THR A 132 -13.81 -15.33 -10.28
N SER A 133 -13.02 -16.17 -10.97
CA SER A 133 -13.56 -17.05 -12.00
C SER A 133 -14.57 -18.06 -11.44
N ALA A 134 -14.29 -18.68 -10.30
CA ALA A 134 -15.18 -19.65 -9.67
C ALA A 134 -16.49 -19.00 -9.21
N GLU A 135 -16.40 -17.83 -8.58
CA GLU A 135 -17.53 -17.08 -8.04
C GLU A 135 -18.46 -16.49 -9.10
N TYR A 136 -17.95 -16.19 -10.30
CA TYR A 136 -18.71 -15.52 -11.36
C TYR A 136 -18.77 -16.38 -12.64
N PRO A 137 -19.69 -17.38 -12.74
CA PRO A 137 -19.79 -18.29 -13.88
C PRO A 137 -19.89 -17.61 -15.26
N PRO A 138 -20.56 -16.43 -15.41
CA PRO A 138 -20.54 -15.73 -16.69
C PRO A 138 -19.15 -15.22 -17.11
N LEU A 139 -18.33 -14.80 -16.14
CA LEU A 139 -16.95 -14.38 -16.39
C LEU A 139 -16.08 -15.60 -16.70
N ARG A 140 -16.26 -16.69 -15.95
CA ARG A 140 -15.59 -17.98 -16.23
C ARG A 140 -15.87 -18.47 -17.65
N ALA A 141 -17.11 -18.38 -18.11
CA ALA A 141 -17.48 -18.76 -19.47
C ALA A 141 -16.80 -17.90 -20.55
N ARG A 142 -16.50 -16.64 -20.22
CA ARG A 142 -15.87 -15.69 -21.13
C ARG A 142 -14.34 -15.74 -21.09
N TYR A 143 -13.74 -15.83 -19.91
CA TYR A 143 -12.31 -15.64 -19.70
C TYR A 143 -11.57 -16.92 -19.25
N GLY A 144 -12.30 -17.98 -18.89
CA GLY A 144 -11.72 -19.24 -18.45
C GLY A 144 -11.55 -19.33 -16.94
N LYS A 145 -10.49 -20.05 -16.49
CA LYS A 145 -10.28 -20.40 -15.07
C LYS A 145 -9.68 -19.26 -14.23
N SER A 146 -9.25 -18.19 -14.84
CA SER A 146 -8.66 -17.03 -14.21
C SER A 146 -9.36 -15.79 -14.76
N VAL A 147 -9.80 -14.90 -13.89
CA VAL A 147 -10.39 -13.60 -14.22
C VAL A 147 -9.61 -12.54 -13.48
N THR A 148 -8.74 -11.86 -14.21
CA THR A 148 -7.84 -10.85 -13.68
C THR A 148 -8.55 -9.53 -13.42
N TYR A 149 -7.88 -8.63 -12.72
CA TYR A 149 -8.33 -7.27 -12.51
C TYR A 149 -8.60 -6.53 -13.84
N ALA A 150 -7.75 -6.72 -14.86
CA ALA A 150 -7.93 -6.12 -16.18
C ALA A 150 -9.21 -6.56 -16.88
N GLU A 151 -9.71 -7.76 -16.61
CA GLU A 151 -10.88 -8.35 -17.27
C GLU A 151 -12.21 -7.94 -16.60
N ASP A 152 -12.29 -7.97 -15.28
CA ASP A 152 -13.42 -7.42 -14.51
C ASP A 152 -12.98 -6.88 -13.14
N PRO A 153 -12.56 -5.60 -13.06
CA PRO A 153 -12.14 -4.97 -11.81
C PRO A 153 -13.20 -5.05 -10.71
N THR A 154 -14.48 -5.02 -11.09
CA THR A 154 -15.58 -5.04 -10.11
C THR A 154 -15.73 -6.40 -9.45
N ALA A 155 -15.63 -7.47 -10.21
CA ALA A 155 -15.74 -8.83 -9.67
C ALA A 155 -14.51 -9.14 -8.81
N HIS A 156 -13.33 -8.85 -9.31
CA HIS A 156 -12.05 -9.02 -8.63
C HIS A 156 -12.05 -8.35 -7.23
N LEU A 157 -12.34 -7.05 -7.17
CA LEU A 157 -12.44 -6.28 -5.93
C LEU A 157 -13.49 -6.81 -4.93
N ARG A 158 -14.56 -7.40 -5.42
CA ARG A 158 -15.56 -7.99 -4.53
C ARG A 158 -15.10 -9.28 -3.90
N THR A 159 -14.36 -10.08 -4.66
CA THR A 159 -13.74 -11.29 -4.15
C THR A 159 -12.75 -10.94 -3.06
N GLU A 160 -11.83 -10.03 -3.30
CA GLU A 160 -10.85 -9.55 -2.31
C GLU A 160 -11.49 -8.98 -1.06
N PHE A 161 -12.41 -8.04 -1.22
CA PHE A 161 -13.11 -7.45 -0.07
C PHE A 161 -13.95 -8.47 0.71
N GLY A 162 -14.40 -9.52 0.02
CA GLY A 162 -15.05 -10.67 0.66
C GLY A 162 -14.14 -11.36 1.67
N PHE A 163 -12.87 -11.52 1.34
CA PHE A 163 -11.86 -12.10 2.25
C PHE A 163 -11.57 -11.22 3.44
N ASP A 164 -11.36 -9.92 3.25
CA ASP A 164 -11.18 -8.99 4.38
C ASP A 164 -12.33 -9.04 5.37
N VAL A 165 -13.57 -9.12 4.88
CA VAL A 165 -14.74 -9.25 5.75
C VAL A 165 -14.67 -10.53 6.56
N VAL A 166 -14.18 -11.61 5.96
CA VAL A 166 -14.00 -12.90 6.66
C VAL A 166 -12.90 -12.81 7.70
N GLU A 167 -11.75 -12.22 7.37
CA GLU A 167 -10.62 -12.04 8.30
C GLU A 167 -11.03 -11.22 9.52
N VAL A 168 -11.73 -10.10 9.32
CA VAL A 168 -12.30 -9.31 10.43
C VAL A 168 -13.33 -10.11 11.23
N ALA A 169 -14.17 -10.90 10.56
CA ALA A 169 -15.18 -11.72 11.20
C ALA A 169 -14.58 -12.81 12.08
N GLN A 170 -13.47 -13.37 11.65
CA GLN A 170 -12.71 -14.37 12.40
C GLN A 170 -11.89 -13.76 13.53
N GLY A 171 -11.72 -12.43 13.53
CA GLY A 171 -10.95 -11.67 14.53
C GLY A 171 -9.44 -11.92 14.40
N ASN A 172 -8.96 -12.20 13.19
CA ASN A 172 -7.54 -12.31 12.89
C ASN A 172 -6.88 -10.93 12.87
N TYR A 173 -7.69 -9.90 12.75
CA TYR A 173 -7.32 -8.51 12.71
C TYR A 173 -7.69 -7.78 13.99
N SER A 174 -6.74 -7.09 14.60
CA SER A 174 -6.96 -6.26 15.79
C SER A 174 -7.02 -4.79 15.45
N GLN A 175 -8.22 -4.22 15.47
CA GLN A 175 -8.44 -2.80 15.22
C GLN A 175 -7.73 -1.88 16.22
N GLN A 176 -7.42 -2.38 17.42
CA GLN A 176 -6.80 -1.59 18.48
C GLN A 176 -5.31 -1.39 18.24
N ASP A 177 -4.63 -2.38 17.70
CA ASP A 177 -3.20 -2.29 17.42
C ASP A 177 -2.92 -1.21 16.37
N TYR A 178 -3.80 -1.04 15.40
CA TYR A 178 -3.78 0.08 14.46
C TYR A 178 -3.78 1.46 15.13
N HIS A 179 -4.63 1.64 16.11
CA HIS A 179 -4.70 2.91 16.84
C HIS A 179 -3.48 3.11 17.74
N ASP A 180 -2.98 2.04 18.31
CA ASP A 180 -1.82 2.07 19.20
C ASP A 180 -0.52 2.35 18.45
N PHE A 181 -0.42 2.01 17.17
CA PHE A 181 0.72 2.34 16.30
C PHE A 181 0.65 3.74 15.66
N ILE A 182 -0.25 4.62 16.10
CA ILE A 182 -0.41 5.97 15.52
C ILE A 182 -0.87 5.90 14.04
N GLY A 183 -1.45 4.79 13.62
CA GLY A 183 -1.89 4.54 12.26
C GLY A 183 -0.74 4.25 11.29
N PHE A 184 -1.06 4.25 10.00
CA PHE A 184 -0.09 4.02 8.93
C PHE A 184 0.82 5.21 8.73
N GLN A 185 2.12 4.99 8.75
CA GLN A 185 3.11 6.01 8.47
C GLN A 185 3.73 5.81 7.09
N VAL A 186 4.00 6.89 6.40
CA VAL A 186 4.61 6.86 5.06
C VAL A 186 5.94 7.58 5.08
N SER A 187 6.98 6.91 4.64
CA SER A 187 8.30 7.52 4.46
C SER A 187 8.35 8.20 3.09
N LYS A 188 7.83 9.42 3.01
CA LYS A 188 7.70 10.17 1.76
C LYS A 188 9.04 10.38 1.07
N GLU A 189 10.06 10.80 1.81
CA GLU A 189 11.37 11.08 1.24
C GLU A 189 12.04 9.83 0.65
N LEU A 190 11.91 8.69 1.30
CA LEU A 190 12.40 7.41 0.77
C LEU A 190 11.58 7.01 -0.47
N LEU A 191 10.26 7.14 -0.41
CA LEU A 191 9.37 6.84 -1.51
C LEU A 191 9.71 7.65 -2.77
N GLU A 192 9.91 8.98 -2.62
CA GLU A 192 10.30 9.87 -3.71
C GLU A 192 11.66 9.48 -4.31
N ARG A 193 12.66 9.12 -3.47
CA ARG A 193 13.99 8.69 -3.95
C ARG A 193 13.91 7.40 -4.75
N ALA A 194 13.31 6.35 -4.16
CA ALA A 194 13.19 5.06 -4.81
C ALA A 194 12.36 5.12 -6.09
N PHE A 195 11.28 5.91 -6.09
CA PHE A 195 10.46 6.13 -7.28
C PHE A 195 11.25 6.79 -8.41
N PHE A 196 12.02 7.84 -8.10
CA PHE A 196 12.84 8.52 -9.11
C PHE A 196 13.92 7.59 -9.65
N GLU A 197 14.60 6.84 -8.80
CA GLU A 197 15.64 5.90 -9.20
C GLU A 197 15.08 4.81 -10.12
N THR A 198 13.93 4.25 -9.78
CA THR A 198 13.34 3.13 -10.55
C THR A 198 12.76 3.58 -11.89
N TYR A 199 12.06 4.72 -11.92
CA TYR A 199 11.26 5.12 -13.09
C TYR A 199 11.79 6.36 -13.83
N GLY A 200 12.85 7.01 -13.32
CA GLY A 200 13.39 8.24 -13.90
C GLY A 200 12.41 9.42 -13.87
N ARG A 201 11.37 9.36 -13.01
CA ARG A 201 10.29 10.34 -12.91
C ARG A 201 10.14 10.85 -11.49
N GLN A 202 9.84 12.12 -11.34
CA GLN A 202 9.48 12.68 -10.03
C GLN A 202 8.06 12.22 -9.64
N MET A 203 7.88 11.76 -8.41
CA MET A 203 6.57 11.36 -7.90
C MET A 203 5.54 12.49 -8.02
N GLY A 204 5.94 13.74 -7.73
CA GLY A 204 5.09 14.93 -7.86
C GLY A 204 4.68 15.31 -9.29
N ASP A 205 5.34 14.77 -10.31
CA ASP A 205 4.87 14.91 -11.70
C ASP A 205 3.61 14.06 -11.95
N ILE A 206 3.45 12.96 -11.21
CA ILE A 206 2.38 11.98 -11.34
C ILE A 206 1.29 12.20 -10.28
N ILE A 207 1.67 12.35 -9.01
CA ILE A 207 0.75 12.68 -7.91
C ILE A 207 0.85 14.16 -7.61
N LYS A 208 -0.07 14.96 -8.14
CA LYS A 208 -0.01 16.44 -8.07
C LYS A 208 -0.08 17.03 -6.66
N HIS A 209 -0.69 16.31 -5.73
CA HIS A 209 -0.91 16.72 -4.33
C HIS A 209 -0.47 15.61 -3.39
N GLU A 210 0.82 15.28 -3.37
CA GLU A 210 1.42 14.16 -2.65
C GLU A 210 1.00 14.11 -1.17
N ASP A 211 1.15 15.20 -0.44
CA ASP A 211 0.79 15.24 0.99
C ASP A 211 -0.70 14.98 1.21
N LEU A 212 -1.56 15.44 0.30
CA LEU A 212 -2.99 15.19 0.38
C LEU A 212 -3.31 13.72 0.03
N ALA A 213 -2.66 13.16 -0.97
CA ALA A 213 -2.79 11.74 -1.32
C ALA A 213 -2.33 10.85 -0.15
N ILE A 214 -1.17 11.11 0.43
CA ILE A 214 -0.64 10.39 1.60
C ILE A 214 -1.60 10.50 2.79
N ASN A 215 -2.09 11.70 3.10
CA ASN A 215 -3.00 11.88 4.24
C ASN A 215 -4.36 11.21 4.04
N THR A 216 -4.92 11.23 2.83
CA THR A 216 -6.19 10.55 2.53
C THR A 216 -6.01 9.03 2.49
N TYR A 217 -4.91 8.52 1.97
CA TYR A 217 -4.51 7.13 2.06
C TYR A 217 -4.44 6.67 3.52
N ARG A 218 -3.62 7.32 4.35
CA ARG A 218 -3.48 7.00 5.78
C ARG A 218 -4.81 7.01 6.53
N MET A 219 -5.66 8.00 6.25
CA MET A 219 -7.01 8.08 6.85
C MET A 219 -7.89 6.91 6.38
N ALA A 220 -7.82 6.55 5.12
CA ALA A 220 -8.64 5.48 4.56
C ALA A 220 -8.26 4.12 5.16
N VAL A 221 -6.98 3.75 5.10
CA VAL A 221 -6.50 2.44 5.57
C VAL A 221 -6.63 2.28 7.09
N SER A 222 -6.34 3.31 7.88
CA SER A 222 -6.39 3.22 9.34
C SER A 222 -7.79 3.39 9.95
N ASN A 223 -8.75 3.97 9.24
CA ASN A 223 -10.07 4.27 9.82
C ASN A 223 -11.26 3.82 8.99
N LEU A 224 -11.25 4.03 7.68
CA LEU A 224 -12.44 3.78 6.87
C LEU A 224 -12.57 2.29 6.53
N ILE A 225 -11.52 1.65 6.06
CA ILE A 225 -11.55 0.25 5.63
C ILE A 225 -11.94 -0.68 6.79
N PRO A 226 -11.30 -0.63 7.97
CA PRO A 226 -11.72 -1.45 9.10
C PRO A 226 -13.18 -1.24 9.53
N LYS A 227 -13.68 0.00 9.44
CA LYS A 227 -15.09 0.31 9.74
C LYS A 227 -16.03 -0.26 8.68
N PHE A 228 -15.70 -0.14 7.40
CA PHE A 228 -16.52 -0.69 6.33
C PHE A 228 -16.56 -2.22 6.38
N THR A 229 -15.45 -2.87 6.66
CA THR A 229 -15.38 -4.32 6.80
C THR A 229 -16.26 -4.80 7.96
N SER A 230 -16.19 -4.12 9.11
CA SER A 230 -17.05 -4.41 10.26
C SER A 230 -18.55 -4.21 9.95
N ILE A 231 -18.90 -3.16 9.21
CA ILE A 231 -20.29 -2.88 8.78
C ILE A 231 -20.76 -3.95 7.79
N ALA A 232 -19.91 -4.34 6.84
CA ALA A 232 -20.22 -5.39 5.87
C ALA A 232 -20.44 -6.72 6.59
N PHE A 233 -19.59 -7.09 7.54
CA PHE A 233 -19.78 -8.29 8.35
C PHE A 233 -21.14 -8.31 9.07
N VAL A 234 -21.51 -7.24 9.77
CA VAL A 234 -22.84 -7.15 10.42
C VAL A 234 -23.98 -7.28 9.43
N SER A 235 -23.82 -6.69 8.23
CA SER A 235 -24.84 -6.76 7.17
C SER A 235 -25.02 -8.17 6.61
N TYR A 236 -23.99 -8.99 6.61
CA TYR A 236 -23.97 -10.33 6.04
C TYR A 236 -23.82 -11.46 7.09
N GLN A 237 -23.95 -11.14 8.39
CA GLN A 237 -23.75 -12.07 9.52
C GLN A 237 -24.43 -13.43 9.33
N ASN A 238 -25.68 -13.43 8.85
CA ASN A 238 -26.43 -14.68 8.61
C ASN A 238 -25.81 -15.53 7.49
N GLN A 239 -25.17 -14.92 6.52
CA GLN A 239 -24.51 -15.64 5.42
C GLN A 239 -23.17 -16.22 5.91
N VAL A 240 -22.41 -15.45 6.67
CA VAL A 240 -21.17 -15.91 7.30
C VAL A 240 -21.42 -17.10 8.24
N GLN A 241 -22.45 -17.02 9.08
CA GLN A 241 -22.82 -18.11 9.99
C GLN A 241 -23.35 -19.35 9.25
N LYS A 242 -23.96 -19.19 8.07
CA LYS A 242 -24.37 -20.32 7.24
C LYS A 242 -23.19 -20.94 6.50
N ALA A 243 -22.25 -20.13 6.05
CA ALA A 243 -21.06 -20.60 5.35
C ALA A 243 -20.08 -21.35 6.31
N GLN A 244 -20.13 -21.00 7.60
CA GLN A 244 -19.20 -21.55 8.61
C GLN A 244 -19.88 -21.92 9.94
N PRO A 245 -20.72 -22.93 10.01
CA PRO A 245 -21.24 -23.40 11.28
C PRO A 245 -20.14 -24.09 12.08
N GLY A 246 -19.58 -23.39 13.07
CA GLY A 246 -18.68 -23.98 14.05
C GLY A 246 -17.23 -24.25 13.61
N VAL A 247 -16.76 -23.60 12.56
CA VAL A 247 -15.34 -23.68 12.18
C VAL A 247 -14.47 -23.01 13.25
N GLU A 248 -13.61 -23.82 13.88
CA GLU A 248 -12.64 -23.30 14.82
C GLU A 248 -11.58 -22.46 14.11
N LYS A 249 -11.32 -21.30 14.65
CA LYS A 249 -10.33 -20.33 14.19
C LYS A 249 -8.92 -20.94 13.97
N SER A 250 -8.57 -21.92 14.78
CA SER A 250 -7.32 -22.68 14.69
C SER A 250 -7.13 -23.44 13.36
N ARG A 251 -8.21 -23.71 12.61
CA ARG A 251 -8.10 -24.34 11.29
C ARG A 251 -7.63 -23.38 10.19
N PHE A 252 -7.72 -22.08 10.44
CA PHE A 252 -7.41 -21.05 9.47
C PHE A 252 -6.02 -20.46 9.67
N LEU A 253 -5.52 -20.38 10.89
CA LEU A 253 -4.16 -19.89 11.16
C LEU A 253 -3.21 -21.09 11.20
N TYR A 254 -2.59 -21.37 10.09
CA TYR A 254 -1.70 -22.54 9.93
C TYR A 254 -0.49 -22.50 10.84
N ARG A 255 0.01 -21.33 11.25
CA ARG A 255 1.29 -21.13 11.93
C ARG A 255 1.24 -20.27 13.17
N LEU A 256 0.30 -19.32 13.26
CA LEU A 256 0.16 -18.51 14.45
C LEU A 256 -0.57 -19.28 15.55
N ASN A 257 0.13 -19.45 16.66
CA ASN A 257 -0.50 -19.94 17.87
C ASN A 257 -1.52 -18.89 18.35
N LYS A 258 -2.79 -19.29 18.42
CA LYS A 258 -3.90 -18.42 18.83
C LYS A 258 -3.64 -17.68 20.16
N THR A 259 -2.86 -18.26 21.05
CA THR A 259 -2.50 -17.65 22.34
C THR A 259 -1.46 -16.56 22.14
N GLU A 260 -0.46 -16.79 21.30
CA GLU A 260 0.58 -15.81 20.98
C GLU A 260 0.00 -14.61 20.22
N TYR A 261 -0.81 -14.85 19.20
CA TYR A 261 -1.52 -13.77 18.49
C TYR A 261 -2.37 -12.90 19.44
N ARG A 262 -3.12 -13.55 20.36
CA ARG A 262 -3.93 -12.83 21.36
C ARG A 262 -3.11 -12.07 22.39
N THR A 263 -1.97 -12.60 22.75
CA THR A 263 -1.08 -11.96 23.74
C THR A 263 -0.38 -10.74 23.11
N GLU A 264 -0.06 -10.81 21.83
CA GLU A 264 0.66 -9.76 21.09
C GLU A 264 -0.29 -8.68 20.57
N PHE A 265 -1.41 -9.06 19.98
CA PHE A 265 -2.31 -8.16 19.25
C PHE A 265 -3.67 -7.96 19.94
N GLY A 266 -3.92 -8.59 21.05
CA GLY A 266 -5.19 -8.48 21.79
C GLY A 266 -6.37 -9.19 21.10
N MET A 267 -7.51 -9.21 21.79
CA MET A 267 -8.77 -9.68 21.24
C MET A 267 -9.85 -8.67 21.57
N GLN A 268 -10.01 -7.66 20.76
CA GLN A 268 -11.20 -6.85 20.81
C GLN A 268 -12.22 -7.36 19.79
N HIS A 269 -13.37 -7.74 20.29
CA HIS A 269 -14.53 -7.95 19.43
C HIS A 269 -14.93 -6.60 18.85
N LEU A 270 -14.92 -6.49 17.52
CA LEU A 270 -15.41 -5.31 16.83
C LEU A 270 -16.91 -5.14 17.12
N HIS A 271 -17.25 -4.25 18.04
CA HIS A 271 -18.63 -3.86 18.25
C HIS A 271 -19.01 -2.72 17.30
N VAL A 272 -19.82 -3.06 16.30
CA VAL A 272 -20.41 -2.05 15.43
C VAL A 272 -21.44 -1.27 16.22
N GLY A 273 -21.14 -0.01 16.53
CA GLY A 273 -22.07 0.89 17.21
C GLY A 273 -23.35 1.16 16.43
N MET A 274 -24.34 1.78 17.07
CA MET A 274 -25.66 2.04 16.46
C MET A 274 -25.56 2.79 15.11
N GLY A 275 -24.63 3.75 14.99
CA GLY A 275 -24.36 4.46 13.75
C GLY A 275 -23.91 3.52 12.61
N GLY A 276 -23.03 2.56 12.89
CA GLY A 276 -22.61 1.56 11.92
C GLY A 276 -23.75 0.62 11.51
N ARG A 277 -24.61 0.23 12.44
CA ARG A 277 -25.83 -0.56 12.13
C ARG A 277 -26.80 0.20 11.24
N ILE A 278 -26.99 1.50 11.45
CA ILE A 278 -27.81 2.35 10.59
C ILE A 278 -27.20 2.42 9.18
N VAL A 279 -25.87 2.59 9.08
CA VAL A 279 -25.17 2.57 7.79
C VAL A 279 -25.30 1.20 7.12
N ALA A 280 -25.19 0.09 7.87
CA ALA A 280 -25.39 -1.26 7.34
C ALA A 280 -26.82 -1.44 6.76
N VAL A 281 -27.85 -0.94 7.46
CA VAL A 281 -29.24 -0.95 6.95
C VAL A 281 -29.37 -0.08 5.70
N LEU A 282 -28.79 1.12 5.68
CA LEU A 282 -28.78 2.00 4.51
C LEU A 282 -28.08 1.34 3.32
N LEU A 283 -26.93 0.67 3.53
CA LEU A 283 -26.22 -0.08 2.50
C LEU A 283 -27.06 -1.24 1.93
N HIS A 284 -27.95 -1.83 2.73
CA HIS A 284 -28.88 -2.86 2.26
C HIS A 284 -29.99 -2.30 1.36
N VAL A 285 -30.45 -1.09 1.64
CA VAL A 285 -31.58 -0.43 0.95
C VAL A 285 -31.11 0.35 -0.29
N VAL A 286 -29.86 0.85 -0.30
CA VAL A 286 -29.31 1.60 -1.45
C VAL A 286 -29.23 0.70 -2.69
N PRO A 287 -29.82 1.12 -3.84
CA PRO A 287 -29.69 0.37 -5.07
C PRO A 287 -28.21 0.14 -5.46
N LYS A 288 -27.84 -1.12 -5.68
CA LYS A 288 -26.46 -1.53 -6.06
C LYS A 288 -26.25 -1.33 -7.58
N ILE A 289 -26.36 -0.08 -8.05
CA ILE A 289 -26.19 0.34 -9.45
C ILE A 289 -25.12 1.41 -9.55
N GLY A 290 -24.47 1.55 -10.70
CA GLY A 290 -23.39 2.51 -10.91
C GLY A 290 -22.23 2.30 -9.94
N PRO A 291 -21.71 3.36 -9.28
CA PRO A 291 -20.57 3.28 -8.35
C PRO A 291 -20.80 2.34 -7.16
N PHE A 292 -22.05 2.12 -6.76
CA PHE A 292 -22.39 1.24 -5.65
C PHE A 292 -22.45 -0.25 -6.03
N LYS A 293 -22.19 -0.58 -7.28
CA LYS A 293 -22.22 -1.95 -7.77
C LYS A 293 -21.17 -2.82 -7.11
N SER A 294 -19.99 -2.28 -6.81
CA SER A 294 -18.90 -2.94 -6.09
C SER A 294 -19.21 -3.26 -4.62
N MET A 295 -20.15 -2.57 -3.99
CA MET A 295 -20.58 -2.81 -2.61
C MET A 295 -21.52 -4.03 -2.46
N LYS A 296 -21.82 -4.74 -3.55
CA LYS A 296 -22.56 -6.00 -3.49
C LYS A 296 -21.59 -7.13 -3.17
N LEU A 297 -21.33 -7.32 -1.90
CA LEU A 297 -20.42 -8.34 -1.39
C LEU A 297 -20.91 -9.74 -1.74
N LYS A 298 -20.00 -10.60 -2.14
CA LYS A 298 -20.14 -12.04 -2.17
C LYS A 298 -19.14 -12.61 -1.17
N LEU A 299 -19.62 -13.33 -0.18
CA LEU A 299 -18.75 -13.95 0.81
C LEU A 299 -18.23 -15.28 0.26
N PRO A 300 -16.93 -15.56 0.45
CA PRO A 300 -16.34 -16.83 0.07
C PRO A 300 -16.96 -17.98 0.88
N ASP A 301 -17.12 -19.12 0.25
CA ASP A 301 -17.51 -20.36 0.94
C ASP A 301 -16.33 -20.98 1.71
N ALA A 302 -16.54 -22.10 2.39
CA ALA A 302 -15.52 -22.71 3.24
C ALA A 302 -14.29 -23.22 2.45
N GLU A 303 -14.46 -23.67 1.20
CA GLU A 303 -13.35 -24.11 0.37
C GLU A 303 -12.56 -22.90 -0.16
N GLU A 304 -13.25 -21.86 -0.58
CA GLU A 304 -12.67 -20.61 -1.02
C GLU A 304 -11.85 -19.94 0.10
N GLN A 305 -12.34 -19.99 1.34
CA GLN A 305 -11.61 -19.48 2.51
C GLN A 305 -10.34 -20.29 2.80
N ILE A 306 -10.35 -21.61 2.68
CA ILE A 306 -9.15 -22.44 2.81
C ILE A 306 -8.10 -22.05 1.74
N LEU A 307 -8.53 -21.74 0.54
CA LEU A 307 -7.64 -21.30 -0.52
C LEU A 307 -7.02 -19.93 -0.22
N CYS A 308 -7.81 -18.97 0.29
CA CYS A 308 -7.30 -17.69 0.74
C CYS A 308 -6.19 -17.83 1.77
N LEU A 309 -6.43 -18.64 2.80
CA LEU A 309 -5.44 -18.89 3.84
C LEU A 309 -4.16 -19.58 3.34
N ARG A 310 -4.28 -20.47 2.35
CA ARG A 310 -3.10 -21.02 1.69
C ARG A 310 -2.30 -19.93 0.97
N SER A 311 -2.98 -18.99 0.35
CA SER A 311 -2.36 -17.86 -0.31
C SER A 311 -1.60 -16.96 0.69
N ILE A 312 -2.23 -16.62 1.83
CA ILE A 312 -1.58 -15.85 2.89
C ILE A 312 -0.34 -16.59 3.41
N ASN A 313 -0.45 -17.90 3.67
CA ASN A 313 0.71 -18.70 4.11
C ASN A 313 1.81 -18.76 3.03
N SER A 314 1.45 -18.83 1.73
CA SER A 314 2.43 -18.80 0.64
C SER A 314 3.13 -17.44 0.57
N ALA A 315 2.37 -16.36 0.71
CA ALA A 315 2.90 -15.01 0.77
C ALA A 315 3.86 -14.82 1.97
N GLU A 316 3.47 -15.34 3.15
CA GLU A 316 4.30 -15.34 4.35
C GLU A 316 5.61 -16.12 4.15
N ASP A 317 5.54 -17.33 3.57
CA ASP A 317 6.72 -18.16 3.28
C ASP A 317 7.70 -17.44 2.35
N LYS A 318 7.17 -16.84 1.29
CA LYS A 318 7.94 -16.05 0.33
C LYS A 318 8.56 -14.82 1.00
N TYR A 319 7.79 -14.12 1.82
CA TYR A 319 8.26 -12.96 2.55
C TYR A 319 9.38 -13.32 3.52
N LYS A 320 9.19 -14.34 4.36
CA LYS A 320 10.23 -14.84 5.28
C LYS A 320 11.49 -15.33 4.55
N PHE A 321 11.32 -15.95 3.39
CA PHE A 321 12.44 -16.36 2.56
C PHE A 321 13.30 -15.16 2.11
N TYR A 322 12.67 -14.09 1.62
CA TYR A 322 13.42 -12.90 1.21
C TYR A 322 13.98 -12.12 2.40
N LEU A 323 13.21 -11.97 3.50
CA LEU A 323 13.73 -11.36 4.73
C LEU A 323 15.01 -12.07 5.22
N GLY A 324 15.04 -13.40 5.16
CA GLY A 324 16.20 -14.21 5.56
C GLY A 324 17.44 -14.02 4.68
N GLN A 325 17.31 -13.41 3.51
CA GLN A 325 18.43 -13.12 2.60
C GLN A 325 18.94 -11.68 2.70
N ILE A 326 18.25 -10.83 3.44
CA ILE A 326 18.67 -9.44 3.64
C ILE A 326 19.78 -9.40 4.70
N HIS A 327 20.90 -8.80 4.34
CA HIS A 327 22.00 -8.54 5.26
C HIS A 327 22.30 -7.05 5.31
N ALA A 328 22.50 -6.52 6.52
CA ALA A 328 22.75 -5.11 6.72
C ALA A 328 23.83 -4.90 7.78
N GLU A 329 24.78 -4.00 7.49
CA GLU A 329 25.79 -3.57 8.46
C GLU A 329 25.13 -2.79 9.60
N PRO A 330 25.57 -3.00 10.85
CA PRO A 330 25.06 -2.25 11.99
C PRO A 330 25.38 -0.75 11.90
N ILE A 331 24.37 0.08 12.13
CA ILE A 331 24.54 1.53 12.23
C ILE A 331 23.84 2.04 13.50
N PRO A 332 24.35 3.12 14.15
CA PRO A 332 23.65 3.72 15.28
C PRO A 332 22.35 4.38 14.80
N VAL A 333 21.30 4.32 15.62
CA VAL A 333 20.05 5.05 15.35
C VAL A 333 20.33 6.54 15.36
N PRO A 334 20.06 7.27 14.28
CA PRO A 334 20.23 8.71 14.27
C PRO A 334 19.33 9.37 15.33
N PRO A 335 19.83 10.37 16.06
CA PRO A 335 18.98 11.13 16.95
C PRO A 335 17.89 11.86 16.15
N PRO A 336 16.70 12.06 16.73
CA PRO A 336 15.61 12.74 16.06
C PRO A 336 16.03 14.13 15.55
N SER A 337 15.65 14.43 14.31
CA SER A 337 15.89 15.74 13.72
C SER A 337 14.93 16.79 14.28
N ALA A 338 15.23 18.07 14.06
CA ALA A 338 14.30 19.16 14.38
C ALA A 338 12.94 19.03 13.64
N GLN A 339 12.94 18.41 12.45
CA GLN A 339 11.73 18.11 11.70
C GLN A 339 10.91 17.01 12.39
N ASP A 340 11.55 15.96 12.89
CA ASP A 340 10.87 14.88 13.63
C ASP A 340 10.22 15.40 14.91
N VAL A 341 10.93 16.27 15.64
CA VAL A 341 10.39 16.96 16.83
C VAL A 341 9.19 17.83 16.46
N THR A 342 9.29 18.58 15.37
CA THR A 342 8.19 19.44 14.92
C THR A 342 6.99 18.59 14.49
N ALA A 343 7.21 17.57 13.70
CA ALA A 343 6.15 16.67 13.23
C ALA A 343 5.44 15.96 14.41
N ALA A 344 6.19 15.49 15.40
CA ALA A 344 5.63 14.88 16.59
C ALA A 344 4.78 15.88 17.41
N LYS A 345 5.24 17.11 17.57
CA LYS A 345 4.50 18.19 18.25
C LYS A 345 3.24 18.58 17.51
N ASP A 346 3.31 18.71 16.20
CA ASP A 346 2.16 19.07 15.37
C ASP A 346 1.08 17.95 15.40
N ALA A 347 1.50 16.70 15.35
CA ALA A 347 0.61 15.56 15.48
C ALA A 347 -0.11 15.55 16.84
N ALA A 348 0.62 15.76 17.93
CA ALA A 348 0.07 15.85 19.28
C ALA A 348 -0.90 17.03 19.43
N ALA A 349 -0.53 18.21 18.92
CA ALA A 349 -1.36 19.41 18.96
C ALA A 349 -2.66 19.23 18.17
N LYS A 350 -2.60 18.55 17.01
CA LYS A 350 -3.77 18.23 16.19
C LYS A 350 -4.73 17.32 16.95
N LEU A 351 -4.23 16.24 17.55
CA LEU A 351 -5.05 15.33 18.35
C LEU A 351 -5.71 16.02 19.54
N GLN A 352 -5.00 16.89 20.24
CA GLN A 352 -5.59 17.70 21.32
C GLN A 352 -6.69 18.65 20.83
N LYS A 353 -6.53 19.24 19.66
CA LYS A 353 -7.55 20.09 19.04
C LYS A 353 -8.80 19.29 18.68
N ASP A 354 -8.61 18.11 18.12
CA ASP A 354 -9.69 17.22 17.71
C ASP A 354 -10.46 16.70 18.96
N SER A 355 -9.76 16.29 20.03
CA SER A 355 -10.37 15.94 21.33
C SER A 355 -11.25 17.07 21.86
N LYS A 356 -10.72 18.28 21.95
CA LYS A 356 -11.46 19.47 22.41
C LYS A 356 -12.67 19.78 21.55
N GLN A 357 -12.58 19.56 20.23
CA GLN A 357 -13.72 19.79 19.33
C GLN A 357 -14.82 18.75 19.54
N ILE A 358 -14.45 17.46 19.65
CA ILE A 358 -15.39 16.37 19.92
C ILE A 358 -16.09 16.59 21.28
N ALA A 359 -15.36 16.99 22.31
CA ALA A 359 -15.93 17.30 23.62
C ALA A 359 -16.93 18.47 23.56
N LYS A 360 -16.64 19.53 22.80
CA LYS A 360 -17.58 20.64 22.57
C LYS A 360 -18.85 20.20 21.85
N ASP A 361 -18.71 19.27 20.88
CA ASP A 361 -19.84 18.76 20.12
C ASP A 361 -20.67 17.76 20.98
N ALA A 362 -20.04 17.04 21.90
CA ALA A 362 -20.71 16.24 22.91
C ALA A 362 -21.55 17.13 23.86
N ALA A 363 -21.00 18.24 24.35
CA ALA A 363 -21.71 19.18 25.24
C ALA A 363 -22.93 19.83 24.57
N LYS A 364 -22.98 19.90 23.24
CA LYS A 364 -24.13 20.46 22.47
C LYS A 364 -25.17 19.39 22.08
N ALA A 365 -24.89 18.12 22.31
CA ALA A 365 -25.82 17.05 21.98
C ALA A 365 -27.05 17.10 22.89
N LYS A 366 -28.25 17.03 22.27
CA LYS A 366 -29.54 17.09 23.00
C LYS A 366 -30.02 15.70 23.38
N ASP A 367 -29.53 14.67 22.73
CA ASP A 367 -29.86 13.28 23.00
C ASP A 367 -28.82 12.70 23.97
N THR A 368 -29.28 12.05 25.03
CA THR A 368 -28.43 11.48 26.07
C THR A 368 -27.49 10.38 25.53
N GLU A 369 -27.98 9.59 24.60
CA GLU A 369 -27.19 8.50 23.97
C GLU A 369 -26.12 9.05 23.02
N ASP A 370 -26.46 10.05 22.20
CA ASP A 370 -25.51 10.75 21.32
C ASP A 370 -24.45 11.51 22.12
N LYS A 371 -24.85 12.07 23.30
CA LYS A 371 -23.93 12.73 24.23
C LYS A 371 -22.93 11.74 24.82
N ALA A 372 -23.41 10.62 25.39
CA ALA A 372 -22.55 9.60 25.99
C ALA A 372 -21.54 9.02 24.96
N ARG A 373 -21.98 8.75 23.73
CA ARG A 373 -21.12 8.27 22.67
C ARG A 373 -20.02 9.26 22.27
N LYS A 374 -20.35 10.56 22.23
CA LYS A 374 -19.37 11.61 21.92
C LYS A 374 -18.41 11.86 23.08
N GLU A 375 -18.87 11.73 24.30
CA GLU A 375 -18.04 11.82 25.51
C GLU A 375 -17.03 10.65 25.53
N GLU A 376 -17.47 9.43 25.22
CA GLU A 376 -16.57 8.27 25.06
C GLU A 376 -15.54 8.48 23.93
N ALA A 377 -15.99 8.98 22.80
CA ALA A 377 -15.09 9.28 21.68
C ALA A 377 -14.08 10.38 22.03
N ALA A 378 -14.52 11.43 22.75
CA ALA A 378 -13.63 12.47 23.22
C ALA A 378 -12.58 11.93 24.19
N ALA A 379 -12.97 11.06 25.12
CA ALA A 379 -12.04 10.43 26.08
C ALA A 379 -10.98 9.58 25.39
N LYS A 380 -11.36 8.80 24.37
CA LYS A 380 -10.40 7.99 23.58
C LYS A 380 -9.42 8.86 22.80
N VAL A 381 -9.90 9.94 22.17
CA VAL A 381 -9.03 10.86 21.44
C VAL A 381 -8.13 11.62 22.41
N ASP A 382 -8.61 11.95 23.61
CA ASP A 382 -7.81 12.60 24.64
C ASP A 382 -6.70 11.69 25.18
N GLU A 383 -7.00 10.41 25.40
CA GLU A 383 -5.99 9.39 25.75
C GLU A 383 -4.92 9.27 24.66
N THR A 384 -5.35 9.20 23.39
CA THR A 384 -4.43 9.14 22.25
C THR A 384 -3.60 10.42 22.14
N ALA A 385 -4.19 11.58 22.37
CA ALA A 385 -3.50 12.86 22.41
C ALA A 385 -2.46 12.92 23.54
N GLY A 386 -2.78 12.36 24.71
CA GLY A 386 -1.84 12.23 25.83
C GLY A 386 -0.63 11.33 25.49
N LYS A 387 -0.87 10.20 24.84
CA LYS A 387 0.20 9.32 24.35
C LYS A 387 1.09 10.02 23.31
N ALA A 388 0.47 10.70 22.34
CA ALA A 388 1.19 11.45 21.30
C ALA A 388 2.01 12.61 21.90
N GLN A 389 1.48 13.30 22.91
CA GLN A 389 2.22 14.34 23.62
C GLN A 389 3.42 13.78 24.37
N GLY A 390 3.26 12.66 25.09
CA GLY A 390 4.36 11.98 25.77
C GLY A 390 5.42 11.49 24.79
N GLN A 391 5.05 11.09 23.58
CA GLN A 391 5.98 10.73 22.53
C GLN A 391 6.72 11.95 21.95
N ALA A 392 6.02 13.06 21.73
CA ALA A 392 6.64 14.31 21.29
C ALA A 392 7.66 14.83 22.29
N GLU A 393 7.33 14.78 23.60
CA GLU A 393 8.24 15.16 24.68
C GLU A 393 9.48 14.23 24.73
N ARG A 394 9.31 12.92 24.54
CA ARG A 394 10.41 11.97 24.45
C ARG A 394 11.29 12.21 23.22
N THR A 395 10.69 12.47 22.07
CA THR A 395 11.40 12.81 20.84
C THR A 395 12.21 14.08 21.02
N GLU A 396 11.62 15.11 21.62
CA GLU A 396 12.32 16.36 21.95
C GLU A 396 13.45 16.15 22.96
N ALA A 397 13.22 15.37 24.02
CA ALA A 397 14.24 15.05 25.01
C ALA A 397 15.41 14.27 24.39
N LYS A 398 15.15 13.31 23.50
CA LYS A 398 16.19 12.59 22.74
C LYS A 398 16.97 13.52 21.83
N ALA A 399 16.27 14.41 21.11
CA ALA A 399 16.92 15.40 20.25
C ALA A 399 17.79 16.38 21.05
N ALA A 400 17.32 16.81 22.24
CA ALA A 400 18.04 17.72 23.12
C ALA A 400 19.20 17.05 23.87
N ALA A 401 19.11 15.75 24.15
CA ALA A 401 20.16 14.99 24.82
C ALA A 401 21.32 14.61 23.87
N ALA A 402 21.03 14.55 22.57
CA ALA A 402 22.05 14.25 21.57
C ALA A 402 22.99 15.44 21.36
N THR A 403 24.26 15.23 21.50
CA THR A 403 25.25 16.24 21.14
C THR A 403 25.33 16.40 19.62
N PRO A 404 25.68 17.58 19.09
CA PRO A 404 25.93 17.76 17.67
C PRO A 404 26.96 16.76 17.11
N GLU A 405 27.93 16.36 17.93
CA GLU A 405 28.95 15.37 17.55
C GLU A 405 28.35 13.96 17.44
N GLU A 406 27.47 13.55 18.34
CA GLU A 406 26.76 12.27 18.26
C GLU A 406 25.82 12.21 17.05
N ALA A 407 25.08 13.28 16.81
CA ALA A 407 24.23 13.41 15.63
C ALA A 407 25.06 13.32 14.34
N GLN A 408 26.21 14.02 14.30
CA GLN A 408 27.11 13.98 13.16
C GLN A 408 27.73 12.58 12.97
N ARG A 409 28.20 11.95 14.05
CA ARG A 409 28.75 10.58 13.99
C ARG A 409 27.70 9.57 13.50
N ALA A 410 26.47 9.66 13.98
CA ALA A 410 25.40 8.79 13.53
C ALA A 410 25.08 9.01 12.04
N ALA A 411 25.05 10.29 11.60
CA ALA A 411 24.85 10.63 10.20
C ALA A 411 26.02 10.15 9.31
N ASP A 412 27.25 10.30 9.79
CA ASP A 412 28.43 9.84 9.06
C ASP A 412 28.49 8.31 9.01
N ALA A 413 28.14 7.62 10.11
CA ALA A 413 28.01 6.17 10.13
C ALA A 413 26.92 5.67 9.20
N ALA A 414 25.76 6.35 9.16
CA ALA A 414 24.68 6.01 8.24
C ALA A 414 25.05 6.25 6.76
N ARG A 415 25.88 7.26 6.50
CA ARG A 415 26.41 7.53 5.15
C ARG A 415 27.51 6.55 4.73
N ALA A 416 28.32 6.12 5.67
CA ALA A 416 29.44 5.20 5.43
C ALA A 416 29.01 3.73 5.43
N ALA A 417 27.89 3.42 6.07
CA ALA A 417 27.34 2.06 6.10
C ALA A 417 26.99 1.61 4.69
N ALA A 418 27.42 0.41 4.35
CA ALA A 418 26.97 -0.21 3.12
C ALA A 418 25.43 -0.33 3.12
N PRO A 419 24.78 -0.11 1.98
CA PRO A 419 23.36 -0.37 1.86
C PRO A 419 23.06 -1.83 2.22
N PRO A 420 21.85 -2.16 2.69
CA PRO A 420 21.46 -3.54 2.89
C PRO A 420 21.64 -4.34 1.60
N THR A 421 22.18 -5.54 1.71
CA THR A 421 22.20 -6.47 0.60
C THR A 421 20.77 -6.95 0.35
N VAL A 422 20.26 -6.70 -0.82
CA VAL A 422 18.90 -7.11 -1.19
C VAL A 422 19.00 -8.40 -1.98
N PRO A 423 18.18 -9.42 -1.70
CA PRO A 423 18.05 -10.56 -2.59
C PRO A 423 17.54 -10.08 -3.95
N GLY A 424 18.06 -10.60 -5.04
CA GLY A 424 17.51 -10.30 -6.37
C GLY A 424 16.06 -10.78 -6.43
N LEU A 425 15.11 -9.86 -6.37
CA LEU A 425 13.70 -10.17 -6.50
C LEU A 425 13.39 -10.47 -7.98
N PRO A 426 12.54 -11.46 -8.28
CA PRO A 426 12.14 -11.71 -9.66
C PRO A 426 11.25 -10.58 -10.18
N GLU A 427 11.44 -10.18 -11.43
CA GLU A 427 10.54 -9.26 -12.12
C GLU A 427 9.22 -9.98 -12.42
N LEU A 428 8.19 -9.69 -11.64
CA LEU A 428 6.86 -10.29 -11.73
C LEU A 428 5.81 -9.19 -11.83
N ASP A 429 4.82 -9.40 -12.67
CA ASP A 429 3.57 -8.67 -12.63
C ASP A 429 2.78 -9.07 -11.38
N MET A 430 2.38 -8.10 -10.58
CA MET A 430 1.77 -8.40 -9.29
C MET A 430 0.34 -8.97 -9.41
N ASP A 431 -0.41 -8.66 -10.47
CA ASP A 431 -1.75 -9.20 -10.69
C ASP A 431 -1.74 -10.67 -11.16
N THR A 432 -0.68 -11.09 -11.81
CA THR A 432 -0.59 -12.44 -12.37
C THR A 432 0.40 -13.34 -11.64
N GLY A 433 1.28 -12.75 -10.82
CA GLY A 433 2.38 -13.45 -10.15
C GLY A 433 3.43 -14.04 -11.11
N LYS A 434 3.50 -13.55 -12.36
CA LYS A 434 4.32 -14.11 -13.43
C LYS A 434 5.11 -13.04 -14.15
N PRO A 435 6.27 -13.37 -14.73
CA PRO A 435 6.88 -12.50 -15.72
C PRO A 435 5.94 -12.32 -16.91
N VAL A 436 5.74 -11.08 -17.32
CA VAL A 436 4.92 -10.77 -18.50
C VAL A 436 5.71 -10.01 -19.53
N GLY A 437 5.34 -10.19 -20.80
CA GLY A 437 5.87 -9.46 -21.93
C GLY A 437 4.74 -8.81 -22.73
N TRP A 438 5.10 -7.98 -23.67
CA TRP A 438 4.16 -7.23 -24.48
C TRP A 438 3.13 -8.13 -25.18
N GLY A 439 1.85 -7.87 -24.92
CA GLY A 439 0.69 -8.60 -25.43
C GLY A 439 0.16 -9.67 -24.48
N GLU A 440 0.78 -9.89 -23.34
CA GLU A 440 0.33 -10.90 -22.36
C GLU A 440 -0.68 -10.33 -21.34
N TYR A 441 -0.43 -9.10 -20.86
CA TYR A 441 -1.29 -8.47 -19.86
C TYR A 441 -1.59 -7.02 -20.22
N PRO A 442 -2.88 -6.65 -20.44
CA PRO A 442 -3.23 -5.33 -20.98
C PRO A 442 -2.82 -4.14 -20.11
N LEU A 443 -2.81 -4.28 -18.79
CA LEU A 443 -2.42 -3.19 -17.89
C LEU A 443 -0.90 -2.99 -17.93
N ALA A 444 -0.11 -4.05 -17.92
CA ALA A 444 1.33 -3.95 -18.10
C ALA A 444 1.68 -3.32 -19.46
N ASP A 445 1.01 -3.74 -20.53
CA ASP A 445 1.20 -3.19 -21.88
C ASP A 445 0.97 -1.66 -21.93
N GLU A 446 -0.12 -1.20 -21.33
CA GLU A 446 -0.48 0.23 -21.33
C GLU A 446 0.49 1.01 -20.44
N THR A 447 0.85 0.49 -19.26
CA THR A 447 1.73 1.16 -18.31
C THR A 447 3.15 1.31 -18.84
N TYR A 448 3.75 0.24 -19.40
CA TYR A 448 5.05 0.32 -20.08
C TYR A 448 5.04 1.31 -21.25
N ALA A 449 3.97 1.31 -22.05
CA ALA A 449 3.86 2.20 -23.18
C ALA A 449 3.66 3.67 -22.73
N GLU A 450 2.94 3.93 -21.64
CA GLU A 450 2.77 5.27 -21.06
C GLU A 450 4.10 5.79 -20.50
N LEU A 451 4.84 4.95 -19.75
CA LEU A 451 6.16 5.31 -19.25
C LEU A 451 7.12 5.65 -20.38
N LEU A 452 7.15 4.83 -21.43
CA LEU A 452 7.98 5.09 -22.62
C LEU A 452 7.60 6.42 -23.29
N ASP A 453 6.30 6.71 -23.48
CA ASP A 453 5.81 7.98 -24.02
C ASP A 453 6.29 9.17 -23.17
N GLU A 454 6.23 9.03 -21.84
CA GLU A 454 6.64 10.08 -20.91
C GLU A 454 8.16 10.32 -20.93
N LEU A 455 8.96 9.25 -20.90
CA LEU A 455 10.42 9.35 -20.92
C LEU A 455 10.90 10.04 -22.21
N VAL A 456 10.36 9.65 -23.36
CA VAL A 456 10.69 10.27 -24.65
C VAL A 456 10.25 11.73 -24.71
N LYS A 457 9.07 12.05 -24.19
CA LYS A 457 8.54 13.42 -24.14
C LYS A 457 9.38 14.34 -23.25
N HIS A 458 9.76 13.86 -22.06
CA HIS A 458 10.48 14.65 -21.06
C HIS A 458 12.00 14.69 -21.31
N GLY A 459 12.58 13.67 -21.92
CA GLY A 459 13.98 13.70 -22.35
C GLY A 459 14.28 14.77 -23.40
N LYS A 460 13.25 15.26 -24.10
CA LYS A 460 13.36 16.34 -25.09
C LYS A 460 13.22 17.77 -24.53
N ALA A 461 12.71 17.93 -23.31
CA ALA A 461 12.38 19.25 -22.76
C ALA A 461 13.39 19.69 -21.69
N PRO A 462 14.11 20.81 -21.83
CA PRO A 462 14.88 21.39 -20.75
C PRO A 462 13.89 21.96 -19.70
N LYS A 463 13.82 21.35 -18.50
CA LYS A 463 13.05 21.96 -17.39
C LYS A 463 13.80 23.16 -16.85
N ALA A 464 13.27 24.36 -17.12
CA ALA A 464 13.62 25.57 -16.37
C ALA A 464 12.96 25.50 -15.00
N GLY A 465 13.73 25.46 -13.91
CA GLY A 465 13.22 25.77 -12.58
C GLY A 465 13.58 24.87 -11.40
N LEU A 466 14.33 23.79 -11.56
CA LEU A 466 14.76 22.94 -10.42
C LEU A 466 16.28 23.08 -10.19
N GLN A 467 16.66 24.12 -9.44
CA GLN A 467 18.07 24.42 -9.13
C GLN A 467 18.64 23.66 -7.91
N ASN A 468 17.89 22.77 -7.25
CA ASN A 468 18.32 22.15 -5.98
C ASN A 468 18.35 20.62 -5.93
N SER A 469 18.23 19.89 -7.05
CA SER A 469 18.55 18.46 -7.04
C SER A 469 19.85 18.20 -7.81
N ALA A 470 20.81 17.58 -7.13
CA ALA A 470 22.12 17.23 -7.69
C ALA A 470 22.07 16.12 -8.77
N VAL A 471 20.88 15.73 -9.21
CA VAL A 471 20.67 14.69 -10.24
C VAL A 471 20.22 15.35 -11.53
N SER A 472 21.05 15.21 -12.57
CA SER A 472 20.76 15.71 -13.92
C SER A 472 19.57 14.96 -14.51
N THR A 473 18.44 15.64 -14.72
CA THR A 473 17.21 15.11 -15.33
C THR A 473 17.32 14.85 -16.84
N LYS A 474 18.52 14.80 -17.39
CA LYS A 474 18.76 14.73 -18.85
C LYS A 474 19.09 13.33 -19.37
N GLU A 475 19.39 12.39 -18.48
CA GLU A 475 19.82 11.05 -18.88
C GLU A 475 18.86 10.02 -18.31
N ILE A 476 18.32 9.18 -19.19
CA ILE A 476 17.51 8.01 -18.79
C ILE A 476 18.49 6.97 -18.26
N ASP A 477 18.15 6.35 -17.12
CA ASP A 477 18.93 5.21 -16.60
C ASP A 477 19.02 4.11 -17.69
N PRO A 478 20.25 3.69 -18.07
CA PRO A 478 20.42 2.65 -19.08
C PRO A 478 19.79 1.30 -18.70
N ALA A 479 19.63 1.01 -17.38
CA ALA A 479 18.95 -0.21 -16.95
C ALA A 479 17.45 -0.12 -17.26
N LEU A 480 16.80 0.99 -16.90
CA LEU A 480 15.40 1.24 -17.21
C LEU A 480 15.13 1.19 -18.72
N ALA A 481 16.00 1.78 -19.52
CA ALA A 481 15.84 1.76 -20.98
C ALA A 481 15.93 0.32 -21.53
N ARG A 482 16.90 -0.47 -21.05
CA ARG A 482 17.03 -1.89 -21.44
C ARG A 482 15.81 -2.73 -21.07
N ASP A 483 15.24 -2.50 -19.89
CA ASP A 483 14.08 -3.27 -19.41
C ASP A 483 12.83 -2.93 -20.23
N ILE A 484 12.63 -1.63 -20.54
CA ILE A 484 11.57 -1.20 -21.47
C ILE A 484 11.75 -1.84 -22.87
N GLU A 485 12.98 -1.84 -23.40
CA GLU A 485 13.25 -2.49 -24.68
C GLU A 485 13.04 -4.00 -24.61
N ALA A 486 13.43 -4.64 -23.51
CA ALA A 486 13.25 -6.07 -23.31
C ALA A 486 11.77 -6.45 -23.29
N PHE A 487 10.94 -5.66 -22.59
CA PHE A 487 9.49 -5.86 -22.55
C PHE A 487 8.87 -5.85 -23.96
N PHE A 488 9.23 -4.87 -24.80
CA PHE A 488 8.67 -4.72 -26.14
C PHE A 488 9.34 -5.56 -27.24
N ARG A 489 10.41 -6.30 -26.92
CA ARG A 489 11.22 -7.01 -27.93
C ARG A 489 10.49 -8.15 -28.63
N HIS A 490 9.65 -8.87 -27.90
CA HIS A 490 8.96 -10.06 -28.39
C HIS A 490 7.45 -9.95 -28.14
N PRO A 491 6.74 -9.20 -29.02
CA PRO A 491 5.30 -9.08 -28.86
C PRO A 491 4.63 -10.45 -29.00
N LYS A 492 3.90 -10.85 -27.97
CA LYS A 492 3.03 -12.02 -28.03
C LYS A 492 1.69 -11.61 -28.65
N PRO A 493 1.00 -12.52 -29.35
CA PRO A 493 -0.35 -12.24 -29.81
C PRO A 493 -1.22 -11.85 -28.63
N ALA A 494 -1.85 -10.68 -28.70
CA ALA A 494 -2.78 -10.23 -27.64
C ALA A 494 -3.77 -11.35 -27.31
N THR A 495 -3.89 -11.67 -26.05
CA THR A 495 -4.84 -12.68 -25.55
C THR A 495 -6.26 -12.17 -25.79
N GLY A 496 -6.81 -12.47 -26.96
CA GLY A 496 -8.15 -12.08 -27.41
C GLY A 496 -8.13 -11.30 -28.73
N ALA A 497 -8.93 -11.76 -29.67
CA ALA A 497 -9.18 -11.01 -30.90
C ALA A 497 -9.84 -9.68 -30.56
N PRO A 498 -9.48 -8.56 -31.21
CA PRO A 498 -10.11 -7.28 -30.97
C PRO A 498 -11.62 -7.39 -31.22
N ALA A 499 -12.40 -6.92 -30.25
CA ALA A 499 -13.87 -7.06 -30.27
C ALA A 499 -14.53 -6.35 -31.47
N ASN A 500 -13.81 -5.38 -32.07
CA ASN A 500 -14.29 -4.66 -33.25
C ASN A 500 -13.15 -3.94 -33.99
N LYS A 501 -13.43 -3.46 -35.21
CA LYS A 501 -12.50 -2.77 -36.09
C LYS A 501 -11.85 -1.52 -35.45
N LYS A 502 -12.59 -0.78 -34.62
CA LYS A 502 -12.08 0.40 -33.92
C LYS A 502 -11.03 0.04 -32.88
N GLN A 503 -11.25 -1.04 -32.14
CA GLN A 503 -10.27 -1.55 -31.17
C GLN A 503 -9.01 -2.07 -31.86
N ALA A 504 -9.14 -2.81 -32.96
CA ALA A 504 -8.00 -3.24 -33.75
C ALA A 504 -7.16 -2.06 -34.25
N GLN A 505 -7.83 -1.00 -34.73
CA GLN A 505 -7.17 0.21 -35.21
C GLN A 505 -6.46 0.96 -34.05
N LYS A 506 -7.06 1.04 -32.85
CA LYS A 506 -6.43 1.62 -31.67
C LYS A 506 -5.17 0.85 -31.28
N GLN A 507 -5.23 -0.48 -31.23
CA GLN A 507 -4.09 -1.34 -30.92
C GLN A 507 -2.95 -1.18 -31.94
N ALA A 508 -3.27 -1.17 -33.23
CA ALA A 508 -2.27 -0.94 -34.27
C ALA A 508 -1.61 0.44 -34.18
N SER A 509 -2.39 1.49 -33.90
CA SER A 509 -1.86 2.83 -33.69
C SER A 509 -0.95 2.91 -32.46
N ARG A 510 -1.34 2.26 -31.35
CA ARG A 510 -0.51 2.20 -30.13
C ARG A 510 0.81 1.46 -30.39
N ALA A 511 0.75 0.32 -31.07
CA ALA A 511 1.95 -0.43 -31.44
C ALA A 511 2.91 0.38 -32.32
N ALA A 512 2.39 1.14 -33.29
CA ALA A 512 3.20 2.03 -34.11
C ALA A 512 3.85 3.15 -33.28
N GLN A 513 3.13 3.72 -32.32
CA GLN A 513 3.64 4.74 -31.41
C GLN A 513 4.77 4.18 -30.52
N VAL A 514 4.58 3.00 -29.96
CA VAL A 514 5.60 2.30 -29.15
C VAL A 514 6.89 2.10 -29.96
N GLN A 515 6.79 1.60 -31.21
CA GLN A 515 7.97 1.41 -32.06
C GLN A 515 8.69 2.73 -32.38
N ALA A 516 7.96 3.80 -32.66
CA ALA A 516 8.55 5.11 -32.87
C ALA A 516 9.30 5.62 -31.62
N ASN A 517 8.70 5.48 -30.44
CA ASN A 517 9.30 5.89 -29.17
C ASN A 517 10.53 5.04 -28.79
N LEU A 518 10.55 3.75 -29.09
CA LEU A 518 11.73 2.90 -28.89
C LEU A 518 12.92 3.37 -29.74
N VAL A 519 12.67 3.80 -30.97
CA VAL A 519 13.75 4.38 -31.83
C VAL A 519 14.30 5.67 -31.19
N GLU A 520 13.43 6.51 -30.64
CA GLU A 520 13.84 7.74 -29.97
C GLU A 520 14.59 7.45 -28.66
N LEU A 521 14.12 6.50 -27.85
CA LEU A 521 14.79 6.07 -26.63
C LEU A 521 16.24 5.64 -26.89
N ARG A 522 16.46 4.79 -27.91
CA ARG A 522 17.80 4.35 -28.35
C ARG A 522 18.68 5.51 -28.81
N ALA A 523 18.10 6.48 -29.52
CA ALA A 523 18.84 7.67 -29.95
C ALA A 523 19.30 8.52 -28.76
N MET A 524 18.49 8.58 -27.70
CA MET A 524 18.83 9.29 -26.47
C MET A 524 19.95 8.58 -25.69
N GLU A 525 19.91 7.25 -25.57
CA GLU A 525 20.98 6.46 -24.93
C GLU A 525 22.32 6.63 -25.67
N GLN A 526 22.33 6.49 -26.99
CA GLN A 526 23.54 6.68 -27.79
C GLN A 526 24.10 8.09 -27.71
N GLY A 527 23.22 9.09 -27.53
CA GLY A 527 23.62 10.46 -27.29
C GLY A 527 24.29 10.66 -25.92
N ALA A 528 23.76 10.01 -24.88
CA ALA A 528 24.32 10.01 -23.53
C ALA A 528 25.68 9.31 -23.47
N GLU A 529 25.82 8.11 -24.07
CA GLU A 529 27.08 7.39 -24.15
C GLU A 529 28.20 8.18 -24.86
N LYS A 530 27.87 8.83 -25.98
CA LYS A 530 28.84 9.68 -26.70
C LYS A 530 29.32 10.87 -25.88
N LYS A 531 28.45 11.44 -25.07
CA LYS A 531 28.78 12.54 -24.16
C LYS A 531 29.71 12.09 -23.06
N MET A 532 29.38 10.97 -22.40
CA MET A 532 30.19 10.37 -21.32
C MET A 532 31.61 10.02 -21.82
N VAL A 533 31.73 9.44 -23.00
CA VAL A 533 33.04 9.16 -23.64
C VAL A 533 33.79 10.43 -24.00
N ALA A 534 33.12 11.53 -24.33
CA ALA A 534 33.77 12.81 -24.64
C ALA A 534 34.24 13.56 -23.38
N GLU A 535 33.57 13.37 -22.23
CA GLU A 535 33.96 13.96 -20.94
C GLU A 535 35.10 13.21 -20.25
N VAL A 536 35.29 11.92 -20.57
CA VAL A 536 36.40 11.08 -20.07
C VAL A 536 37.69 11.24 -20.88
N ARG A 537 37.63 11.85 -22.05
CA ARG A 537 38.79 12.22 -22.90
C ARG A 537 39.20 13.68 -22.67
#